data_bdba729d86565a8a5e93e8dbe708528d
#
_entry.id   bdba729d86565a8a5e93e8dbe708528d
#
_cell.length_a   1.000
_cell.length_b   1.000
_cell.length_c   1.000
_cell.angle_alpha   90.00
_cell.angle_beta   90.00
_cell.angle_gamma   90.00
#
_symmetry.space_group_name_H-M   'P 1'
#
loop_
_entity.id
_entity.type
_entity.pdbx_description
1 polymer ?
#
loop_
_entity_poly.entity_id
_entity_poly.type
_entity_poly.pdbx_seq_one_letter_code
_entity_poly.pdbx_strand_id
1 'polypeptide(L)'
;VSYSATASASASGYTDWGYNCVASNLIDGSTDTYYWSTSSQTSGMYARVDLGAEVRFDAVQVSSPAHGDYCTQANVQVSSDGRTWTTIGTYTGSRSTAVTSTYEVPASVESFRYIQVVITTARNYWWQLSEIAWGSYDGSTFTRAAASGTVQTGTEANTELSFTGVAAGTTAYVVDGTKYVVTVEASHEHSYEKTAESAPTCTEDGSITYTCTECGD
;
A
#
# COMPACT_ATOMS: atom_id res chain seq x y z
N VAL A 1 -11.83 -5.95 6.98
CA VAL A 1 -11.80 -4.73 7.79
C VAL A 1 -11.84 -3.51 6.88
N SER A 2 -12.79 -2.59 7.10
CA SER A 2 -12.84 -1.30 6.39
C SER A 2 -11.92 -0.30 7.08
N TYR A 3 -11.23 0.51 6.29
CA TYR A 3 -10.34 1.56 6.76
C TYR A 3 -10.59 2.89 6.02
N SER A 4 -10.25 3.99 6.66
CA SER A 4 -10.30 5.33 6.08
C SER A 4 -9.19 6.18 6.68
N ALA A 5 -8.20 6.50 5.88
CA ALA A 5 -6.98 7.14 6.33
C ALA A 5 -7.15 8.65 6.54
N THR A 6 -6.48 9.15 7.57
CA THR A 6 -6.28 10.57 7.83
C THR A 6 -4.79 10.84 8.05
N ALA A 7 -4.34 12.05 7.72
CA ALA A 7 -2.95 12.44 7.94
C ALA A 7 -2.84 13.61 8.93
N SER A 8 -1.78 13.61 9.72
CA SER A 8 -1.43 14.63 10.69
C SER A 8 0.08 14.83 10.76
N ALA A 9 0.51 15.95 11.30
CA ALA A 9 1.92 16.24 11.54
C ALA A 9 2.09 16.98 12.87
N SER A 10 3.28 16.85 13.49
CA SER A 10 3.59 17.50 14.76
C SER A 10 3.81 19.00 14.66
N ALA A 11 4.02 19.53 13.45
CA ALA A 11 4.08 20.95 13.16
C ALA A 11 3.01 21.32 12.14
N SER A 12 2.54 22.58 12.19
CA SER A 12 1.57 23.09 11.21
C SER A 12 2.17 23.08 9.81
N GLY A 13 1.33 22.86 8.81
CA GLY A 13 1.68 23.02 7.41
C GLY A 13 1.63 24.49 6.97
N TYR A 14 2.43 24.85 5.97
CA TYR A 14 2.49 26.21 5.43
C TYR A 14 1.32 26.50 4.49
N THR A 15 0.57 27.57 4.79
CA THR A 15 -0.65 27.93 4.07
C THR A 15 -0.71 29.40 3.63
N ASP A 16 0.39 30.15 3.79
CA ASP A 16 0.44 31.56 3.38
C ASP A 16 0.75 31.72 1.88
N TRP A 17 0.49 32.88 1.33
CA TRP A 17 0.80 33.24 -0.06
C TRP A 17 0.21 32.33 -1.14
N GLY A 18 -0.93 31.70 -0.86
CA GLY A 18 -1.61 30.79 -1.80
C GLY A 18 -1.07 29.36 -1.79
N TYR A 19 -0.13 29.04 -0.93
CA TYR A 19 0.29 27.67 -0.68
C TYR A 19 -0.76 26.91 0.17
N ASN A 20 -0.89 25.62 -0.06
CA ASN A 20 -1.70 24.71 0.75
C ASN A 20 -0.90 23.44 1.05
N CYS A 21 0.12 23.59 1.89
CA CYS A 21 1.09 22.52 2.18
C CYS A 21 0.77 21.82 3.51
N VAL A 22 -0.46 21.35 3.63
CA VAL A 22 -1.03 20.74 4.84
C VAL A 22 -0.78 19.23 4.92
N ALA A 23 -0.98 18.65 6.10
CA ALA A 23 -0.73 17.22 6.33
C ALA A 23 -1.61 16.29 5.45
N SER A 24 -2.80 16.70 5.02
CA SER A 24 -3.64 15.89 4.12
C SER A 24 -3.00 15.64 2.75
N ASN A 25 -2.06 16.47 2.32
CA ASN A 25 -1.31 16.25 1.08
C ASN A 25 -0.41 15.00 1.15
N LEU A 26 -0.13 14.50 2.35
CA LEU A 26 0.68 13.28 2.54
C LEU A 26 -0.01 12.00 2.08
N ILE A 27 -1.32 12.04 1.79
CA ILE A 27 -2.12 10.86 1.43
C ILE A 27 -3.05 11.10 0.23
N ASP A 28 -2.87 12.20 -0.50
CA ASP A 28 -3.75 12.59 -1.61
C ASP A 28 -3.47 11.84 -2.93
N GLY A 29 -2.38 11.09 -2.98
CA GLY A 29 -1.99 10.28 -4.14
C GLY A 29 -1.13 11.03 -5.14
N SER A 30 -0.68 12.22 -4.81
CA SER A 30 0.13 13.06 -5.68
C SER A 30 1.51 13.31 -5.08
N THR A 31 2.55 13.16 -5.87
CA THR A 31 3.90 13.61 -5.50
C THR A 31 4.18 15.07 -5.86
N ASP A 32 3.23 15.74 -6.56
CA ASP A 32 3.32 17.16 -6.92
C ASP A 32 2.83 18.08 -5.80
N THR A 33 2.02 17.54 -4.88
CA THR A 33 1.61 18.18 -3.63
C THR A 33 2.53 17.74 -2.50
N TYR A 34 2.62 18.51 -1.42
CA TYR A 34 3.46 18.15 -0.29
C TYR A 34 3.00 18.84 1.00
N TYR A 35 3.32 18.22 2.10
CA TYR A 35 3.38 18.85 3.41
C TYR A 35 4.66 19.66 3.54
N TRP A 36 4.57 20.91 4.04
CA TRP A 36 5.72 21.77 4.31
C TRP A 36 5.58 22.38 5.70
N SER A 37 6.42 22.00 6.63
CA SER A 37 6.34 22.47 8.01
C SER A 37 6.63 23.97 8.13
N THR A 38 6.01 24.61 9.13
CA THR A 38 6.28 26.01 9.48
C THR A 38 7.36 26.17 10.56
N SER A 39 8.05 25.09 10.91
CA SER A 39 9.13 25.08 11.90
C SER A 39 10.32 24.27 11.43
N SER A 40 11.50 24.57 11.98
CA SER A 40 12.73 23.81 11.72
C SER A 40 12.60 22.37 12.22
N GLN A 41 13.29 21.46 11.54
CA GLN A 41 13.31 20.05 11.88
C GLN A 41 13.98 19.80 13.23
N THR A 42 13.26 19.13 14.11
CA THR A 42 13.76 18.66 15.41
C THR A 42 13.64 17.14 15.50
N SER A 43 14.53 16.52 16.28
CA SER A 43 14.39 15.09 16.57
C SER A 43 13.05 14.81 17.27
N GLY A 44 12.32 13.80 16.79
CA GLY A 44 10.98 13.48 17.26
C GLY A 44 9.83 14.20 16.51
N MET A 45 10.13 15.17 15.64
CA MET A 45 9.14 15.76 14.74
C MET A 45 8.63 14.68 13.76
N TYR A 46 7.31 14.60 13.56
CA TYR A 46 6.72 13.51 12.77
C TYR A 46 5.66 14.00 11.77
N ALA A 47 5.50 13.21 10.74
CA ALA A 47 4.34 13.14 9.85
C ALA A 47 3.72 11.75 10.02
N ARG A 48 2.39 11.67 10.20
CA ARG A 48 1.68 10.45 10.60
C ARG A 48 0.42 10.25 9.79
N VAL A 49 0.15 8.99 9.45
CA VAL A 49 -1.12 8.50 8.92
C VAL A 49 -1.79 7.65 9.98
N ASP A 50 -3.09 7.88 10.19
CA ASP A 50 -3.99 7.00 10.94
C ASP A 50 -4.92 6.34 9.91
N LEU A 51 -4.82 5.04 9.73
CA LEU A 51 -5.66 4.27 8.82
C LEU A 51 -7.11 4.10 9.32
N GLY A 52 -7.38 4.48 10.58
CA GLY A 52 -8.71 4.36 11.19
C GLY A 52 -9.06 2.96 11.67
N ALA A 53 -8.35 1.94 11.21
CA ALA A 53 -8.49 0.54 11.63
C ALA A 53 -7.15 -0.18 11.55
N GLU A 54 -7.01 -1.27 12.29
CA GLU A 54 -5.88 -2.19 12.14
C GLU A 54 -6.05 -3.00 10.87
N VAL A 55 -5.07 -2.91 9.98
CA VAL A 55 -5.04 -3.59 8.68
C VAL A 55 -3.63 -4.10 8.41
N ARG A 56 -3.50 -5.04 7.48
CA ARG A 56 -2.21 -5.51 7.00
C ARG A 56 -1.96 -5.02 5.58
N PHE A 57 -0.82 -4.36 5.37
CA PHE A 57 -0.23 -4.08 4.07
C PHE A 57 1.23 -4.54 4.05
N ASP A 58 1.74 -4.86 2.85
CA ASP A 58 3.08 -5.44 2.70
C ASP A 58 4.19 -4.40 2.82
N ALA A 59 3.92 -3.18 2.40
CA ALA A 59 4.92 -2.12 2.41
C ALA A 59 4.33 -0.72 2.61
N VAL A 60 5.22 0.18 3.04
CA VAL A 60 5.04 1.62 3.09
C VAL A 60 5.99 2.27 2.10
N GLN A 61 5.52 3.24 1.34
CA GLN A 61 6.34 4.05 0.45
C GLN A 61 6.32 5.51 0.91
N VAL A 62 7.49 6.14 0.92
CA VAL A 62 7.67 7.54 1.35
C VAL A 62 8.31 8.32 0.22
N SER A 63 7.75 9.48 -0.11
CA SER A 63 8.23 10.35 -1.19
C SER A 63 8.44 11.77 -0.71
N SER A 64 9.48 12.44 -1.22
CA SER A 64 9.72 13.86 -1.05
C SER A 64 10.18 14.51 -2.35
N PRO A 65 9.90 15.82 -2.53
CA PRO A 65 10.40 16.55 -3.68
C PRO A 65 11.91 16.82 -3.54
N ALA A 66 12.55 17.20 -4.66
CA ALA A 66 13.89 17.77 -4.66
C ALA A 66 13.82 19.20 -4.07
N HIS A 67 14.21 19.40 -2.83
CA HIS A 67 14.13 20.71 -2.17
C HIS A 67 15.17 20.87 -1.04
N GLY A 68 15.51 22.13 -0.71
CA GLY A 68 16.43 22.44 0.39
C GLY A 68 15.95 22.00 1.77
N ASP A 69 14.64 21.85 1.93
CA ASP A 69 13.95 21.47 3.18
C ASP A 69 13.75 19.94 3.31
N TYR A 70 14.63 19.16 2.69
CA TYR A 70 14.64 17.71 2.85
C TYR A 70 15.09 17.28 4.25
N CYS A 71 14.66 16.11 4.73
CA CYS A 71 15.23 15.52 5.94
C CYS A 71 16.51 14.73 5.62
N THR A 72 17.51 14.82 6.51
CA THR A 72 18.74 14.02 6.39
C THR A 72 18.58 12.62 6.92
N GLN A 73 17.71 12.42 7.90
CA GLN A 73 17.41 11.12 8.45
C GLN A 73 16.09 11.13 9.21
N ALA A 74 15.23 10.18 8.88
CA ALA A 74 13.99 9.91 9.58
C ALA A 74 13.74 8.40 9.65
N ASN A 75 13.13 7.90 10.70
CA ASN A 75 12.66 6.54 10.78
C ASN A 75 11.26 6.44 10.16
N VAL A 76 11.04 5.39 9.37
CA VAL A 76 9.70 4.96 8.92
C VAL A 76 9.24 3.87 9.87
N GLN A 77 8.07 4.06 10.47
CA GLN A 77 7.58 3.22 11.56
C GLN A 77 6.09 2.89 11.37
N VAL A 78 5.69 1.74 11.87
CA VAL A 78 4.30 1.30 11.96
C VAL A 78 3.93 0.96 13.40
N SER A 79 2.63 1.06 13.73
CA SER A 79 2.12 0.79 15.08
C SER A 79 0.65 0.39 15.03
N SER A 80 0.22 -0.50 15.93
CA SER A 80 -1.20 -0.82 16.13
C SER A 80 -1.87 0.17 17.10
N ASP A 81 -1.16 0.65 18.12
CA ASP A 81 -1.70 1.43 19.23
C ASP A 81 -1.30 2.93 19.21
N GLY A 82 -0.43 3.34 18.27
CA GLY A 82 0.10 4.70 18.17
C GLY A 82 1.08 5.09 19.28
N ARG A 83 1.52 4.14 20.09
CA ARG A 83 2.45 4.31 21.24
C ARG A 83 3.69 3.45 21.09
N THR A 84 3.51 2.18 20.75
CA THR A 84 4.59 1.23 20.52
C THR A 84 4.87 1.17 19.01
N TRP A 85 6.11 1.46 18.61
CA TRP A 85 6.48 1.63 17.23
C TRP A 85 7.51 0.59 16.78
N THR A 86 7.24 -0.03 15.64
CA THR A 86 8.20 -0.87 14.94
C THR A 86 8.82 -0.08 13.79
N THR A 87 10.14 0.10 13.81
CA THR A 87 10.87 0.74 12.72
C THR A 87 11.05 -0.26 11.58
N ILE A 88 10.55 0.11 10.40
CA ILE A 88 10.63 -0.71 9.18
C ILE A 88 11.70 -0.19 8.20
N GLY A 89 12.26 0.99 8.44
CA GLY A 89 13.36 1.52 7.65
C GLY A 89 13.75 2.94 8.04
N THR A 90 14.76 3.44 7.34
CA THR A 90 15.28 4.81 7.50
C THR A 90 15.14 5.55 6.17
N TYR A 91 14.51 6.73 6.21
CA TYR A 91 14.29 7.59 5.05
C TYR A 91 15.27 8.77 5.06
N THR A 92 15.77 9.10 3.88
CA THR A 92 16.59 10.29 3.64
C THR A 92 16.09 10.99 2.37
N GLY A 93 15.72 12.24 2.47
CA GLY A 93 15.39 13.09 1.33
C GLY A 93 16.63 13.62 0.62
N SER A 94 16.44 14.41 -0.44
CA SER A 94 17.54 15.00 -1.21
C SER A 94 17.22 16.42 -1.63
N ARG A 95 18.27 17.24 -1.70
CA ARG A 95 18.17 18.61 -2.20
C ARG A 95 17.99 18.67 -3.72
N SER A 96 18.59 17.72 -4.44
CA SER A 96 18.80 17.79 -5.89
C SER A 96 17.92 16.84 -6.70
N THR A 97 17.32 15.85 -6.06
CA THR A 97 16.47 14.83 -6.70
C THR A 97 15.27 14.53 -5.82
N ALA A 98 14.10 14.32 -6.44
CA ALA A 98 12.98 13.72 -5.73
C ALA A 98 13.36 12.31 -5.28
N VAL A 99 12.93 11.93 -4.09
CA VAL A 99 13.23 10.61 -3.51
C VAL A 99 11.93 9.88 -3.24
N THR A 100 11.83 8.65 -3.71
CA THR A 100 10.78 7.70 -3.36
C THR A 100 11.44 6.42 -2.88
N SER A 101 11.08 5.97 -1.68
CA SER A 101 11.64 4.77 -1.07
C SER A 101 10.52 3.87 -0.54
N THR A 102 10.63 2.57 -0.82
CA THR A 102 9.68 1.54 -0.37
C THR A 102 10.30 0.72 0.75
N TYR A 103 9.53 0.47 1.79
CA TYR A 103 9.92 -0.25 3.00
C TYR A 103 8.96 -1.41 3.22
N GLU A 104 9.47 -2.63 3.19
CA GLU A 104 8.69 -3.81 3.51
C GLU A 104 8.30 -3.83 4.98
N VAL A 105 7.05 -4.17 5.26
CA VAL A 105 6.57 -4.40 6.62
C VAL A 105 6.92 -5.84 6.99
N PRO A 106 7.73 -6.07 8.04
CA PRO A 106 8.13 -7.41 8.45
C PRO A 106 6.94 -8.33 8.72
N ALA A 107 7.07 -9.61 8.42
CA ALA A 107 6.02 -10.61 8.69
C ALA A 107 5.63 -10.71 10.18
N SER A 108 6.56 -10.34 11.09
CA SER A 108 6.29 -10.26 12.52
C SER A 108 5.31 -9.14 12.94
N VAL A 109 5.00 -8.20 12.04
CA VAL A 109 3.95 -7.19 12.22
C VAL A 109 2.68 -7.74 11.61
N GLU A 110 1.81 -8.33 12.40
CA GLU A 110 0.56 -8.97 11.91
C GLU A 110 -0.43 -7.94 11.36
N SER A 111 -0.57 -6.78 12.03
CA SER A 111 -1.40 -5.66 11.62
C SER A 111 -0.87 -4.35 12.17
N PHE A 112 -1.28 -3.24 11.58
CA PHE A 112 -1.00 -1.90 12.09
C PHE A 112 -2.12 -0.94 11.71
N ARG A 113 -2.29 0.10 12.52
CA ARG A 113 -3.23 1.20 12.27
C ARG A 113 -2.50 2.49 11.90
N TYR A 114 -1.31 2.69 12.42
CA TYR A 114 -0.58 3.94 12.27
C TYR A 114 0.71 3.73 11.46
N ILE A 115 1.00 4.70 10.61
CA ILE A 115 2.27 4.83 9.91
C ILE A 115 2.84 6.19 10.29
N GLN A 116 4.13 6.27 10.59
CA GLN A 116 4.79 7.58 10.76
C GLN A 116 6.18 7.62 10.15
N VAL A 117 6.53 8.82 9.70
CA VAL A 117 7.89 9.22 9.39
C VAL A 117 8.32 10.18 10.49
N VAL A 118 9.34 9.84 11.28
CA VAL A 118 9.81 10.62 12.43
C VAL A 118 11.26 11.04 12.22
N ILE A 119 11.52 12.35 12.29
CA ILE A 119 12.86 12.93 12.16
C ILE A 119 13.75 12.43 13.30
N THR A 120 14.92 11.89 12.95
CA THR A 120 15.95 11.50 13.93
C THR A 120 17.10 12.48 13.99
N THR A 121 17.39 13.19 12.90
CA THR A 121 18.46 14.18 12.83
C THR A 121 17.88 15.57 12.60
N ALA A 122 18.07 16.46 13.58
CA ALA A 122 17.62 17.85 13.52
C ALA A 122 18.37 18.66 12.44
N ARG A 123 17.66 19.62 11.82
CA ARG A 123 18.21 20.58 10.86
C ARG A 123 17.57 21.96 11.05
N ASN A 124 18.31 23.02 10.84
CA ASN A 124 17.76 24.38 10.83
C ASN A 124 17.15 24.74 9.47
N TYR A 125 16.26 23.87 8.99
CA TYR A 125 15.44 24.02 7.78
C TYR A 125 14.05 23.48 8.06
N TRP A 126 13.04 23.97 7.34
CA TRP A 126 11.71 23.39 7.37
C TRP A 126 11.74 21.98 6.77
N TRP A 127 10.63 21.28 6.81
CA TRP A 127 10.55 19.91 6.29
C TRP A 127 9.49 19.77 5.22
N GLN A 128 9.89 19.25 4.06
CA GLN A 128 8.96 18.86 3.01
C GLN A 128 8.90 17.36 2.86
N LEU A 129 7.67 16.84 2.70
CA LEU A 129 7.35 15.45 2.42
C LEU A 129 6.14 15.41 1.49
N SER A 130 6.23 14.70 0.35
CA SER A 130 5.13 14.67 -0.63
C SER A 130 4.08 13.65 -0.25
N GLU A 131 4.47 12.40 0.01
CA GLU A 131 3.52 11.30 0.13
C GLU A 131 3.99 10.26 1.13
N ILE A 132 3.04 9.71 1.89
CA ILE A 132 3.17 8.48 2.67
C ILE A 132 2.11 7.53 2.14
N ALA A 133 2.51 6.56 1.35
CA ALA A 133 1.63 5.56 0.76
C ALA A 133 1.83 4.20 1.42
N TRP A 134 0.83 3.35 1.32
CA TRP A 134 0.85 1.97 1.78
C TRP A 134 0.22 1.08 0.73
N GLY A 135 0.52 -0.21 0.74
CA GLY A 135 -0.01 -1.10 -0.29
C GLY A 135 0.65 -2.48 -0.32
N SER A 136 0.41 -3.18 -1.43
CA SER A 136 1.05 -4.45 -1.71
C SER A 136 2.44 -4.25 -2.33
N TYR A 137 3.33 -5.21 -2.07
CA TYR A 137 4.68 -5.21 -2.62
C TYR A 137 5.15 -6.65 -2.87
N ASP A 138 5.53 -6.94 -4.10
CA ASP A 138 5.94 -8.29 -4.53
C ASP A 138 7.46 -8.52 -4.49
N GLY A 139 8.22 -7.58 -3.88
CA GLY A 139 9.68 -7.58 -3.86
C GLY A 139 10.30 -6.74 -4.99
N SER A 140 9.51 -6.28 -5.94
CA SER A 140 9.95 -5.44 -7.06
C SER A 140 9.02 -4.25 -7.33
N THR A 141 7.72 -4.47 -7.28
CA THR A 141 6.69 -3.49 -7.62
C THR A 141 5.84 -3.14 -6.41
N PHE A 142 5.71 -1.85 -6.13
CA PHE A 142 4.79 -1.33 -5.13
C PHE A 142 3.47 -0.93 -5.80
N THR A 143 2.36 -1.47 -5.30
CA THR A 143 1.02 -1.08 -5.71
C THR A 143 0.34 -0.36 -4.57
N ARG A 144 0.09 0.94 -4.74
CA ARG A 144 -0.52 1.81 -3.75
C ARG A 144 -1.97 1.40 -3.48
N ALA A 145 -2.34 1.29 -2.21
CA ALA A 145 -3.74 1.19 -1.80
C ALA A 145 -4.41 2.57 -1.79
N ALA A 146 -5.72 2.62 -1.98
CA ALA A 146 -6.49 3.87 -1.85
C ALA A 146 -6.46 4.39 -0.41
N ALA A 147 -6.78 5.68 -0.21
CA ALA A 147 -6.86 6.27 1.12
C ALA A 147 -8.00 5.69 1.99
N SER A 148 -8.98 5.04 1.37
CA SER A 148 -10.02 4.26 2.05
C SER A 148 -10.35 3.01 1.27
N GLY A 149 -10.76 1.96 1.95
CA GLY A 149 -11.06 0.69 1.30
C GLY A 149 -11.44 -0.40 2.30
N THR A 150 -11.45 -1.62 1.80
CA THR A 150 -11.67 -2.82 2.62
C THR A 150 -10.52 -3.79 2.39
N VAL A 151 -9.88 -4.20 3.48
CA VAL A 151 -8.90 -5.28 3.48
C VAL A 151 -9.61 -6.54 3.97
N GLN A 152 -9.53 -7.60 3.18
CA GLN A 152 -10.02 -8.91 3.61
C GLN A 152 -9.02 -9.49 4.62
N THR A 153 -9.52 -9.85 5.79
CA THR A 153 -8.74 -10.60 6.77
C THR A 153 -9.10 -12.08 6.63
N GLY A 154 -8.11 -12.91 6.37
CA GLY A 154 -8.29 -14.36 6.44
C GLY A 154 -8.66 -14.78 7.86
N THR A 155 -9.65 -15.63 8.02
CA THR A 155 -9.94 -16.27 9.30
C THR A 155 -9.11 -17.55 9.42
N GLU A 156 -8.35 -17.65 10.49
CA GLU A 156 -7.38 -18.73 10.80
C GLU A 156 -8.02 -20.07 10.95
N ALA A 157 -8.88 -20.62 10.42
CA ALA A 157 -9.34 -21.98 10.72
C ALA A 157 -9.52 -22.90 9.50
N ASN A 158 -9.34 -22.39 8.28
CA ASN A 158 -9.52 -23.20 7.08
C ASN A 158 -8.34 -23.01 6.14
N THR A 159 -7.88 -24.10 5.57
CA THR A 159 -6.94 -24.14 4.43
C THR A 159 -7.54 -23.52 3.15
N GLU A 160 -8.73 -22.95 3.22
CA GLU A 160 -9.47 -22.33 2.13
C GLU A 160 -9.68 -20.85 2.41
N LEU A 161 -9.08 -19.99 1.57
CA LEU A 161 -9.31 -18.55 1.55
C LEU A 161 -10.49 -18.27 0.62
N SER A 162 -11.57 -17.73 1.18
CA SER A 162 -12.75 -17.35 0.39
C SER A 162 -12.74 -15.85 0.13
N PHE A 163 -12.85 -15.46 -1.14
CA PHE A 163 -12.90 -14.06 -1.58
C PHE A 163 -14.26 -13.79 -2.21
N THR A 164 -15.01 -12.83 -1.67
CA THR A 164 -16.33 -12.46 -2.21
C THR A 164 -16.33 -10.97 -2.56
N GLY A 165 -16.74 -10.64 -3.78
CA GLY A 165 -16.91 -9.25 -4.22
C GLY A 165 -15.59 -8.50 -4.47
N VAL A 166 -14.51 -9.20 -4.79
CA VAL A 166 -13.22 -8.62 -5.19
C VAL A 166 -13.27 -8.17 -6.65
N ALA A 167 -12.77 -6.97 -6.92
CA ALA A 167 -12.55 -6.53 -8.29
C ALA A 167 -11.39 -7.33 -8.91
N ALA A 168 -11.38 -7.43 -10.25
CA ALA A 168 -10.28 -8.03 -10.97
C ALA A 168 -8.96 -7.30 -10.65
N GLY A 169 -7.90 -8.07 -10.46
CA GLY A 169 -6.57 -7.57 -10.11
C GLY A 169 -5.76 -8.59 -9.33
N THR A 170 -4.51 -8.23 -9.05
CA THR A 170 -3.61 -9.08 -8.27
C THR A 170 -3.37 -8.47 -6.90
N THR A 171 -3.56 -9.26 -5.86
CA THR A 171 -3.35 -8.86 -4.46
C THR A 171 -2.52 -9.92 -3.74
N ALA A 172 -1.58 -9.50 -2.90
CA ALA A 172 -0.81 -10.40 -2.07
C ALA A 172 -1.37 -10.42 -0.64
N TYR A 173 -1.43 -11.61 -0.04
CA TYR A 173 -1.84 -11.85 1.34
C TYR A 173 -0.74 -12.60 2.07
N VAL A 174 -0.56 -12.32 3.35
CA VAL A 174 0.32 -13.10 4.21
C VAL A 174 -0.54 -13.82 5.25
N VAL A 175 -0.45 -15.15 5.26
CA VAL A 175 -1.12 -16.01 6.23
C VAL A 175 -0.04 -16.87 6.88
N ASP A 176 0.05 -16.85 8.20
CA ASP A 176 1.07 -17.58 8.98
C ASP A 176 2.51 -17.38 8.48
N GLY A 177 2.85 -16.14 8.10
CA GLY A 177 4.18 -15.82 7.57
C GLY A 177 4.43 -16.26 6.12
N THR A 178 3.47 -16.91 5.48
CA THR A 178 3.56 -17.32 4.07
C THR A 178 2.84 -16.30 3.19
N LYS A 179 3.53 -15.81 2.17
CA LYS A 179 2.98 -14.88 1.19
C LYS A 179 2.21 -15.64 0.11
N TYR A 180 0.96 -15.31 -0.07
CA TYR A 180 0.09 -15.78 -1.16
C TYR A 180 -0.19 -14.64 -2.12
N VAL A 181 0.00 -14.87 -3.40
CA VAL A 181 -0.41 -13.94 -4.47
C VAL A 181 -1.70 -14.47 -5.06
N VAL A 182 -2.75 -13.69 -4.98
CA VAL A 182 -4.06 -14.02 -5.53
C VAL A 182 -4.33 -13.08 -6.70
N THR A 183 -4.50 -13.64 -7.87
CA THR A 183 -4.96 -12.92 -9.06
C THR A 183 -6.42 -13.23 -9.27
N VAL A 184 -7.26 -12.19 -9.32
CA VAL A 184 -8.66 -12.28 -9.70
C VAL A 184 -8.75 -11.78 -11.13
N GLU A 185 -9.13 -12.64 -12.02
CA GLU A 185 -9.34 -12.28 -13.42
C GLU A 185 -10.67 -11.54 -13.58
N ALA A 186 -10.76 -10.65 -14.56
CA ALA A 186 -12.02 -10.02 -14.90
C ALA A 186 -13.00 -11.09 -15.37
N SER A 187 -14.24 -11.07 -14.86
CA SER A 187 -15.28 -11.90 -15.42
C SER A 187 -15.53 -11.51 -16.87
N HIS A 188 -15.54 -12.49 -17.75
CA HIS A 188 -15.90 -12.32 -19.15
C HIS A 188 -17.08 -13.22 -19.49
N GLU A 189 -17.78 -12.88 -20.56
CA GLU A 189 -18.80 -13.76 -21.11
C GLU A 189 -18.11 -14.87 -21.92
N HIS A 190 -18.31 -16.13 -21.53
CA HIS A 190 -17.63 -17.23 -22.17
C HIS A 190 -18.07 -17.39 -23.62
N SER A 191 -17.12 -17.39 -24.53
CA SER A 191 -17.32 -17.70 -25.95
C SER A 191 -16.68 -19.05 -26.24
N TYR A 192 -17.52 -20.08 -26.36
CA TYR A 192 -17.06 -21.45 -26.53
C TYR A 192 -16.90 -21.82 -28.01
N GLU A 193 -15.75 -22.39 -28.35
CA GLU A 193 -15.50 -23.04 -29.63
C GLU A 193 -15.30 -24.52 -29.44
N LYS A 194 -15.78 -25.33 -30.43
CA LYS A 194 -15.59 -26.77 -30.44
C LYS A 194 -14.12 -27.12 -30.67
N THR A 195 -13.51 -27.80 -29.69
CA THR A 195 -12.07 -28.13 -29.72
C THR A 195 -11.82 -29.63 -29.95
N ALA A 196 -12.76 -30.48 -29.60
CA ALA A 196 -12.63 -31.91 -29.86
C ALA A 196 -14.00 -32.60 -30.09
N GLU A 197 -13.98 -33.70 -30.79
CA GLU A 197 -15.16 -34.57 -31.02
C GLU A 197 -14.71 -36.02 -31.12
N SER A 198 -15.40 -36.90 -30.43
CA SER A 198 -15.31 -38.35 -30.65
C SER A 198 -16.66 -38.91 -31.07
N ALA A 199 -16.69 -39.69 -32.15
CA ALA A 199 -17.90 -40.34 -32.61
C ALA A 199 -18.29 -41.51 -31.65
N PRO A 200 -19.59 -41.79 -31.45
CA PRO A 200 -20.02 -42.95 -30.64
C PRO A 200 -19.64 -44.24 -31.33
N THR A 201 -19.35 -45.25 -30.51
CA THR A 201 -19.16 -46.64 -30.94
C THR A 201 -20.32 -47.51 -30.48
N CYS A 202 -20.33 -48.81 -30.80
CA CYS A 202 -21.36 -49.72 -30.31
C CYS A 202 -21.33 -49.98 -28.80
N THR A 203 -20.26 -49.54 -28.12
CA THR A 203 -20.01 -49.77 -26.69
C THR A 203 -19.67 -48.52 -25.91
N GLU A 204 -19.44 -47.36 -26.55
CA GLU A 204 -19.08 -46.10 -25.92
C GLU A 204 -19.85 -44.95 -26.54
N ASP A 205 -20.29 -44.01 -25.72
CA ASP A 205 -20.94 -42.77 -26.17
C ASP A 205 -19.92 -41.82 -26.81
N GLY A 206 -20.37 -41.06 -27.79
CA GLY A 206 -19.58 -39.96 -28.38
C GLY A 206 -19.50 -38.79 -27.42
N SER A 207 -18.47 -37.95 -27.57
CA SER A 207 -18.29 -36.71 -26.81
C SER A 207 -17.94 -35.53 -27.70
N ILE A 208 -18.37 -34.33 -27.32
CA ILE A 208 -17.97 -33.09 -27.93
C ILE A 208 -17.41 -32.17 -26.81
N THR A 209 -16.21 -31.66 -27.00
CA THR A 209 -15.61 -30.74 -26.06
C THR A 209 -15.66 -29.33 -26.65
N TYR A 210 -16.12 -28.38 -25.85
CA TYR A 210 -16.09 -26.96 -26.16
C TYR A 210 -15.13 -26.30 -25.16
N THR A 211 -14.35 -25.37 -25.65
CA THR A 211 -13.37 -24.62 -24.81
C THR A 211 -13.57 -23.13 -25.02
N CYS A 212 -13.60 -22.38 -23.94
CA CYS A 212 -13.66 -20.94 -24.05
C CYS A 212 -12.38 -20.37 -24.67
N THR A 213 -12.53 -19.52 -25.68
CA THR A 213 -11.40 -18.96 -26.43
C THR A 213 -10.54 -18.00 -25.63
N GLU A 214 -11.06 -17.47 -24.50
CA GLU A 214 -10.35 -16.49 -23.67
C GLU A 214 -9.69 -17.11 -22.44
N CYS A 215 -10.35 -18.02 -21.73
CA CYS A 215 -9.84 -18.59 -20.47
C CYS A 215 -9.46 -20.07 -20.54
N GLY A 216 -9.85 -20.79 -21.61
CA GLY A 216 -9.56 -22.20 -21.78
C GLY A 216 -10.49 -23.16 -21.00
N ASP A 217 -11.56 -22.65 -20.36
CA ASP A 217 -12.55 -23.45 -19.63
C ASP A 217 -13.41 -24.32 -20.56
#